data_151dcc4606fd4a17af64b795ef2691a2
#
_entry.id   151dcc4606fd4a17af64b795ef2691a2
#
_cell.length_a   1.000
_cell.length_b   1.000
_cell.length_c   1.000
_cell.angle_alpha   90.00
_cell.angle_beta   90.00
_cell.angle_gamma   90.00
#
_symmetry.space_group_name_H-M   'P 1'
#
loop_
_entity.id
_entity.type
_entity.pdbx_description
1 polymer ?
#
loop_
_entity_poly.entity_id
_entity_poly.type
_entity_poly.pdbx_seq_one_letter_code
_entity_poly.pdbx_strand_id
1 'polypeptide(L)'
;MANGIDKLPRGIRNKNPGNIKLGTDWDGLASEQTDPTFCVFKESVWGIRALMKILLTYRFTHKKTDVDSIISRWAPPSENDTNAYIDFVCKEINVKPLDKLDNSIEHYLPLVKSIIRMENGQQPFKDELLVEGMYRAWEGYPTGSSAS
;
A
#
# COMPACT_ATOMS: atom_id res chain seq x y z
N MET A 1 19.17 -5.06 -25.73
CA MET A 1 19.09 -5.75 -24.46
C MET A 1 18.38 -4.87 -23.43
N ALA A 2 17.43 -5.43 -22.71
CA ALA A 2 16.72 -4.68 -21.68
C ALA A 2 17.66 -4.30 -20.54
N ASN A 3 17.56 -3.07 -20.05
CA ASN A 3 18.32 -2.66 -18.88
C ASN A 3 17.61 -3.18 -17.61
N GLY A 4 18.22 -2.97 -16.46
CA GLY A 4 17.68 -3.49 -15.19
C GLY A 4 16.31 -2.94 -14.85
N ILE A 5 16.00 -1.72 -15.28
CA ILE A 5 14.72 -1.07 -14.96
C ILE A 5 13.55 -1.74 -15.68
N ASP A 6 13.78 -2.25 -16.90
CA ASP A 6 12.72 -2.93 -17.66
C ASP A 6 12.35 -4.27 -17.05
N LYS A 7 13.22 -4.82 -16.17
CA LYS A 7 12.98 -6.08 -15.49
C LYS A 7 12.33 -5.94 -14.15
N LEU A 8 12.16 -4.71 -13.66
CA LEU A 8 11.49 -4.47 -12.40
C LEU A 8 9.99 -4.74 -12.53
N PRO A 9 9.35 -5.20 -11.46
CA PRO A 9 7.88 -5.31 -11.44
C PRO A 9 7.22 -3.99 -11.81
N ARG A 10 6.06 -4.09 -12.42
CA ARG A 10 5.32 -2.94 -12.95
C ARG A 10 5.09 -1.85 -11.91
N GLY A 11 4.68 -2.22 -10.69
CA GLY A 11 4.46 -1.25 -9.63
C GLY A 11 5.73 -0.51 -9.23
N ILE A 12 6.86 -1.22 -9.19
CA ILE A 12 8.13 -0.58 -8.87
C ILE A 12 8.56 0.36 -9.99
N ARG A 13 8.43 -0.05 -11.25
CA ARG A 13 8.75 0.81 -12.41
C ARG A 13 7.91 2.08 -12.44
N ASN A 14 6.65 1.97 -12.08
CA ASN A 14 5.71 3.09 -12.08
C ASN A 14 5.86 3.97 -10.84
N LYS A 15 6.75 3.63 -9.91
CA LYS A 15 6.86 4.31 -8.62
C LYS A 15 5.53 4.30 -7.87
N ASN A 16 4.78 3.24 -8.10
CA ASN A 16 3.44 2.98 -7.58
C ASN A 16 3.40 1.57 -6.99
N PRO A 17 4.07 1.36 -5.84
CA PRO A 17 4.24 -0.01 -5.32
C PRO A 17 2.97 -0.72 -4.90
N GLY A 18 1.87 0.01 -4.72
CA GLY A 18 0.56 -0.59 -4.45
C GLY A 18 -0.24 -0.91 -5.70
N ASN A 19 0.29 -0.69 -6.89
CA ASN A 19 -0.43 -0.89 -8.15
C ASN A 19 -1.81 -0.19 -8.14
N ILE A 20 -1.81 1.06 -7.71
CA ILE A 20 -3.04 1.86 -7.62
C ILE A 20 -3.52 2.20 -9.03
N LYS A 21 -4.79 1.91 -9.30
CA LYS A 21 -5.39 2.15 -10.61
C LYS A 21 -5.61 3.63 -10.86
N LEU A 22 -5.63 4.01 -12.13
CA LEU A 22 -5.98 5.37 -12.56
C LEU A 22 -7.39 5.73 -12.10
N GLY A 23 -7.63 7.02 -11.90
CA GLY A 23 -8.95 7.53 -11.55
C GLY A 23 -8.96 8.60 -10.48
N THR A 24 -7.96 8.65 -9.62
CA THR A 24 -7.84 9.67 -8.59
C THR A 24 -6.67 10.60 -8.92
N ASP A 25 -6.86 11.88 -8.69
CA ASP A 25 -5.82 12.89 -8.91
C ASP A 25 -4.93 12.99 -7.67
N TRP A 26 -4.04 12.01 -7.53
CA TRP A 26 -3.12 11.95 -6.40
C TRP A 26 -2.05 13.03 -6.48
N ASP A 27 -1.61 13.51 -5.33
CA ASP A 27 -0.41 14.33 -5.27
C ASP A 27 0.80 13.51 -5.74
N GLY A 28 1.67 14.14 -6.49
CA GLY A 28 2.91 13.49 -6.93
C GLY A 28 2.81 12.63 -8.16
N LEU A 29 1.68 12.66 -8.87
CA LEU A 29 1.58 11.98 -10.15
C LEU A 29 2.58 12.55 -11.16
N ALA A 30 3.16 11.68 -11.98
CA ALA A 30 3.98 12.12 -13.11
C ALA A 30 3.13 12.89 -14.12
N SER A 31 3.74 13.85 -14.81
CA SER A 31 3.02 14.64 -15.80
C SER A 31 2.49 13.80 -16.95
N GLU A 32 3.20 12.72 -17.30
CA GLU A 32 2.74 11.79 -18.33
C GLU A 32 2.38 10.46 -17.68
N GLN A 33 1.15 10.04 -17.88
CA GLN A 33 0.65 8.76 -17.39
C GLN A 33 0.81 7.72 -18.49
N THR A 34 1.95 7.05 -18.48
CA THR A 34 2.35 6.14 -19.55
C THR A 34 1.80 4.72 -19.40
N ASP A 35 1.15 4.42 -18.28
CA ASP A 35 0.54 3.12 -18.05
C ASP A 35 -0.97 3.22 -18.28
N PRO A 36 -1.57 2.33 -19.08
CA PRO A 36 -3.01 2.42 -19.40
C PRO A 36 -3.93 2.04 -18.23
N THR A 37 -3.41 1.43 -17.18
CA THR A 37 -4.19 0.91 -16.07
C THR A 37 -3.83 1.54 -14.73
N PHE A 38 -2.55 1.68 -14.46
CA PHE A 38 -2.06 2.09 -13.15
C PHE A 38 -1.44 3.47 -13.17
N CYS A 39 -1.54 4.16 -12.05
CA CYS A 39 -0.90 5.47 -11.87
C CYS A 39 0.62 5.35 -11.99
N VAL A 40 1.24 6.40 -12.55
CA VAL A 40 2.69 6.58 -12.54
C VAL A 40 2.98 7.79 -11.65
N PHE A 41 3.83 7.61 -10.63
CA PHE A 41 4.21 8.71 -9.74
C PHE A 41 5.58 9.25 -10.13
N LYS A 42 5.85 10.49 -9.76
CA LYS A 42 7.15 11.14 -10.01
C LYS A 42 8.27 10.46 -9.23
N GLU A 43 7.95 10.08 -7.99
CA GLU A 43 8.88 9.42 -7.08
C GLU A 43 8.13 8.40 -6.25
N SER A 44 8.85 7.38 -5.80
CA SER A 44 8.25 6.28 -5.03
C SER A 44 7.60 6.74 -3.73
N VAL A 45 8.11 7.78 -3.09
CA VAL A 45 7.53 8.31 -1.86
C VAL A 45 6.07 8.74 -2.05
N TRP A 46 5.74 9.28 -3.22
CA TRP A 46 4.36 9.68 -3.51
C TRP A 46 3.44 8.48 -3.72
N GLY A 47 3.94 7.43 -4.35
CA GLY A 47 3.19 6.18 -4.50
C GLY A 47 2.96 5.49 -3.15
N ILE A 48 3.94 5.53 -2.27
CA ILE A 48 3.82 5.00 -0.90
C ILE A 48 2.79 5.83 -0.12
N ARG A 49 2.84 7.14 -0.25
CA ARG A 49 1.86 8.04 0.36
C ARG A 49 0.44 7.68 -0.09
N ALA A 50 0.25 7.48 -1.39
CA ALA A 50 -1.07 7.15 -1.92
C ALA A 50 -1.59 5.82 -1.36
N LEU A 51 -0.73 4.81 -1.30
CA LEU A 51 -1.08 3.53 -0.69
C LEU A 51 -1.54 3.72 0.75
N MET A 52 -0.77 4.45 1.55
CA MET A 52 -1.11 4.68 2.95
C MET A 52 -2.40 5.50 3.09
N LYS A 53 -2.63 6.48 2.22
CA LYS A 53 -3.88 7.24 2.20
C LYS A 53 -5.10 6.35 2.03
N ILE A 54 -5.00 5.37 1.14
CA ILE A 54 -6.09 4.40 0.94
C ILE A 54 -6.33 3.60 2.22
N LEU A 55 -5.27 3.12 2.85
CA LEU A 55 -5.40 2.34 4.09
C LEU A 55 -5.99 3.18 5.23
N LEU A 56 -5.63 4.46 5.31
CA LEU A 56 -6.21 5.37 6.30
C LEU A 56 -7.69 5.63 6.02
N THR A 57 -8.08 5.75 4.77
CA THR A 57 -9.48 5.87 4.38
C THR A 57 -10.26 4.62 4.81
N TYR A 58 -9.68 3.44 4.59
CA TYR A 58 -10.31 2.20 5.04
C TYR A 58 -10.54 2.22 6.56
N ARG A 59 -9.55 2.68 7.31
CA ARG A 59 -9.64 2.73 8.77
C ARG A 59 -10.66 3.76 9.25
N PHE A 60 -10.53 4.99 8.80
CA PHE A 60 -11.31 6.10 9.38
C PHE A 60 -12.68 6.26 8.75
N THR A 61 -12.85 5.95 7.48
CA THR A 61 -14.13 6.07 6.80
C THR A 61 -14.89 4.75 6.82
N HIS A 62 -14.23 3.64 6.58
CA HIS A 62 -14.89 2.34 6.42
C HIS A 62 -14.72 1.41 7.61
N LYS A 63 -14.04 1.85 8.67
CA LYS A 63 -13.86 1.09 9.92
C LYS A 63 -13.19 -0.27 9.73
N LYS A 64 -12.26 -0.37 8.77
CA LYS A 64 -11.50 -1.58 8.50
C LYS A 64 -10.22 -1.54 9.32
N THR A 65 -10.11 -2.38 10.36
CA THR A 65 -9.00 -2.33 11.31
C THR A 65 -8.27 -3.66 11.48
N ASP A 66 -8.65 -4.69 10.74
CA ASP A 66 -7.94 -5.98 10.75
C ASP A 66 -7.57 -6.37 9.32
N VAL A 67 -6.67 -7.35 9.19
CA VAL A 67 -6.18 -7.77 7.88
C VAL A 67 -7.31 -8.28 7.00
N ASP A 68 -8.22 -9.07 7.56
CA ASP A 68 -9.34 -9.61 6.81
C ASP A 68 -10.15 -8.50 6.13
N SER A 69 -10.60 -7.52 6.90
CA SER A 69 -11.44 -6.44 6.35
C SER A 69 -10.66 -5.50 5.44
N ILE A 70 -9.41 -5.21 5.78
CA ILE A 70 -8.57 -4.35 4.96
C ILE A 70 -8.29 -4.99 3.60
N ILE A 71 -7.85 -6.23 3.59
CA ILE A 71 -7.46 -6.90 2.34
C ILE A 71 -8.70 -7.29 1.52
N SER A 72 -9.81 -7.62 2.17
CA SER A 72 -11.05 -7.88 1.42
C SER A 72 -11.51 -6.67 0.61
N ARG A 73 -11.23 -5.48 1.08
CA ARG A 73 -11.54 -4.25 0.32
C ARG A 73 -10.43 -3.90 -0.67
N TRP A 74 -9.18 -4.08 -0.29
CA TRP A 74 -8.02 -3.79 -1.13
C TRP A 74 -7.95 -4.72 -2.34
N ALA A 75 -8.19 -5.99 -2.15
CA ALA A 75 -8.07 -7.03 -3.15
C ALA A 75 -9.32 -7.90 -3.17
N PRO A 76 -10.46 -7.37 -3.68
CA PRO A 76 -11.73 -8.07 -3.62
C PRO A 76 -11.73 -9.36 -4.45
N PRO A 77 -12.56 -10.36 -4.08
CA PRO A 77 -12.53 -11.67 -4.72
C PRO A 77 -12.93 -11.67 -6.20
N SER A 78 -13.56 -10.62 -6.69
CA SER A 78 -13.88 -10.51 -8.11
C SER A 78 -12.63 -10.38 -8.99
N GLU A 79 -11.51 -9.94 -8.41
CA GLU A 79 -10.28 -9.68 -9.17
C GLU A 79 -9.06 -10.39 -8.58
N ASN A 80 -9.19 -11.05 -7.43
CA ASN A 80 -8.05 -11.58 -6.69
C ASN A 80 -8.40 -12.87 -5.96
N ASP A 81 -7.37 -13.66 -5.62
CA ASP A 81 -7.49 -14.70 -4.60
C ASP A 81 -7.34 -14.01 -3.24
N THR A 82 -8.42 -13.47 -2.74
CA THR A 82 -8.43 -12.68 -1.51
C THR A 82 -7.95 -13.50 -0.31
N ASN A 83 -8.37 -14.75 -0.19
CA ASN A 83 -7.97 -15.60 0.92
C ASN A 83 -6.46 -15.85 0.94
N ALA A 84 -5.87 -16.11 -0.23
CA ALA A 84 -4.42 -16.29 -0.33
C ALA A 84 -3.68 -15.00 0.04
N TYR A 85 -4.23 -13.85 -0.35
CA TYR A 85 -3.66 -12.55 -0.01
C TYR A 85 -3.71 -12.32 1.50
N ILE A 86 -4.85 -12.57 2.13
CA ILE A 86 -5.00 -12.45 3.59
C ILE A 86 -4.00 -13.36 4.30
N ASP A 87 -3.90 -14.61 3.88
CA ASP A 87 -2.96 -15.57 4.49
C ASP A 87 -1.51 -15.10 4.38
N PHE A 88 -1.14 -14.59 3.21
CA PHE A 88 0.21 -14.07 3.00
C PHE A 88 0.52 -12.92 3.95
N VAL A 89 -0.36 -11.93 4.02
CA VAL A 89 -0.17 -10.77 4.88
C VAL A 89 -0.11 -11.17 6.35
N CYS A 90 -1.04 -12.01 6.79
CA CYS A 90 -1.08 -12.47 8.18
C CYS A 90 0.21 -13.17 8.59
N LYS A 91 0.76 -14.01 7.71
CA LYS A 91 2.03 -14.68 7.99
C LYS A 91 3.19 -13.70 8.04
N GLU A 92 3.22 -12.73 7.12
CA GLU A 92 4.30 -11.75 7.06
C GLU A 92 4.37 -10.88 8.30
N ILE A 93 3.22 -10.48 8.83
CA ILE A 93 3.18 -9.55 9.97
C ILE A 93 2.84 -10.23 11.30
N ASN A 94 2.69 -11.56 11.27
CA ASN A 94 2.46 -12.38 12.45
C ASN A 94 1.22 -11.97 13.24
N VAL A 95 0.09 -11.92 12.56
CA VAL A 95 -1.21 -11.67 13.18
C VAL A 95 -2.24 -12.66 12.64
N LYS A 96 -3.36 -12.78 13.33
CA LYS A 96 -4.52 -13.51 12.85
C LYS A 96 -5.39 -12.58 12.02
N PRO A 97 -6.21 -13.11 11.09
CA PRO A 97 -7.01 -12.26 10.19
C PRO A 97 -7.90 -11.23 10.88
N LEU A 98 -8.44 -11.57 12.05
CA LEU A 98 -9.38 -10.69 12.76
C LEU A 98 -8.75 -9.94 13.93
N ASP A 99 -7.44 -10.05 14.12
CA ASP A 99 -6.75 -9.27 15.15
C ASP A 99 -6.79 -7.79 14.79
N LYS A 100 -7.22 -6.96 15.75
CA LYS A 100 -7.29 -5.53 15.52
C LYS A 100 -5.88 -4.93 15.46
N LEU A 101 -5.61 -4.17 14.40
CA LEU A 101 -4.37 -3.42 14.24
C LEU A 101 -4.55 -2.04 14.82
N ASP A 102 -3.52 -1.53 15.52
CA ASP A 102 -3.52 -0.15 16.00
C ASP A 102 -3.19 0.80 14.86
N ASN A 103 -3.62 2.04 14.98
CA ASN A 103 -3.24 3.10 14.06
C ASN A 103 -1.83 3.59 14.42
N SER A 104 -0.83 2.76 14.15
CA SER A 104 0.55 3.01 14.54
C SER A 104 1.50 2.53 13.45
N ILE A 105 2.72 3.10 13.46
CA ILE A 105 3.76 2.66 12.56
C ILE A 105 4.12 1.18 12.80
N GLU A 106 4.02 0.73 14.04
CA GLU A 106 4.35 -0.65 14.40
C GLU A 106 3.48 -1.67 13.66
N HIS A 107 2.21 -1.34 13.43
CA HIS A 107 1.30 -2.21 12.68
C HIS A 107 1.27 -1.88 11.20
N TYR A 108 1.26 -0.60 10.83
CA TYR A 108 1.09 -0.22 9.43
C TYR A 108 2.36 -0.35 8.60
N LEU A 109 3.55 -0.22 9.18
CA LEU A 109 4.76 -0.43 8.41
C LEU A 109 4.89 -1.88 7.89
N PRO A 110 4.74 -2.90 8.75
CA PRO A 110 4.74 -4.27 8.25
C PRO A 110 3.61 -4.54 7.25
N LEU A 111 2.43 -3.98 7.46
CA LEU A 111 1.29 -4.14 6.56
C LEU A 111 1.61 -3.57 5.16
N VAL A 112 2.13 -2.36 5.11
CA VAL A 112 2.52 -1.71 3.85
C VAL A 112 3.60 -2.54 3.14
N LYS A 113 4.62 -2.99 3.86
CA LYS A 113 5.66 -3.84 3.29
C LYS A 113 5.10 -5.12 2.69
N SER A 114 4.16 -5.73 3.40
CA SER A 114 3.53 -6.97 2.98
C SER A 114 2.70 -6.80 1.70
N ILE A 115 1.94 -5.71 1.63
CA ILE A 115 1.16 -5.38 0.43
C ILE A 115 2.10 -5.14 -0.76
N ILE A 116 3.17 -4.38 -0.56
CA ILE A 116 4.14 -4.12 -1.63
C ILE A 116 4.76 -5.43 -2.12
N ARG A 117 5.11 -6.33 -1.21
CA ARG A 117 5.69 -7.63 -1.56
C ARG A 117 4.69 -8.49 -2.33
N MET A 118 3.43 -8.48 -1.91
CA MET A 118 2.39 -9.23 -2.63
C MET A 118 2.17 -8.68 -4.03
N GLU A 119 2.15 -7.36 -4.18
CA GLU A 119 1.91 -6.71 -5.47
C GLU A 119 3.07 -6.87 -6.45
N ASN A 120 4.30 -6.94 -5.94
CA ASN A 120 5.49 -6.86 -6.79
C ASN A 120 6.41 -8.08 -6.70
N GLY A 121 6.15 -9.00 -5.79
CA GLY A 121 7.05 -10.13 -5.54
C GLY A 121 8.32 -9.74 -4.78
N GLN A 122 8.49 -8.46 -4.48
CA GLN A 122 9.63 -7.94 -3.73
C GLN A 122 9.24 -6.64 -3.04
N GLN A 123 10.01 -6.29 -2.02
CA GLN A 123 9.86 -5.01 -1.31
C GLN A 123 11.26 -4.40 -1.20
N PRO A 124 11.67 -3.55 -2.17
CA PRO A 124 13.03 -3.05 -2.24
C PRO A 124 13.29 -1.76 -1.45
N PHE A 125 12.25 -1.16 -0.85
CA PHE A 125 12.37 0.15 -0.22
C PHE A 125 12.91 0.05 1.20
N LYS A 126 13.78 1.00 1.56
CA LYS A 126 14.26 1.12 2.94
C LYS A 126 13.14 1.66 3.82
N ASP A 127 13.19 1.31 5.10
CA ASP A 127 12.19 1.76 6.08
C ASP A 127 12.06 3.28 6.10
N GLU A 128 13.17 4.02 6.00
CA GLU A 128 13.15 5.48 6.02
C GLU A 128 12.25 6.05 4.93
N LEU A 129 12.32 5.50 3.72
CA LEU A 129 11.50 5.95 2.60
C LEU A 129 10.03 5.59 2.81
N LEU A 130 9.77 4.37 3.27
CA LEU A 130 8.41 3.92 3.57
C LEU A 130 7.78 4.81 4.65
N VAL A 131 8.50 5.05 5.72
CA VAL A 131 8.02 5.89 6.84
C VAL A 131 7.77 7.31 6.37
N GLU A 132 8.63 7.86 5.54
CA GLU A 132 8.44 9.20 4.97
C GLU A 132 7.10 9.29 4.22
N GLY A 133 6.84 8.35 3.32
CA GLY A 133 5.59 8.32 2.56
C GLY A 133 4.38 8.14 3.45
N MET A 134 4.48 7.25 4.43
CA MET A 134 3.40 6.98 5.36
C MET A 134 3.07 8.20 6.21
N TYR A 135 4.09 8.92 6.72
CA TYR A 135 3.83 10.12 7.51
C TYR A 135 3.26 11.26 6.68
N ARG A 136 3.65 11.39 5.42
CA ARG A 136 3.01 12.34 4.51
C ARG A 136 1.52 12.06 4.37
N ALA A 137 1.15 10.78 4.36
CA ALA A 137 -0.25 10.37 4.29
C ALA A 137 -1.00 10.66 5.59
N TRP A 138 -0.33 10.50 6.73
CA TRP A 138 -0.94 10.73 8.05
C TRP A 138 -1.20 12.19 8.34
N GLU A 139 -0.61 13.10 7.62
CA GLU A 139 -0.83 14.53 7.81
C GLU A 139 -2.33 14.83 7.68
N GLY A 140 -2.90 15.44 8.72
CA GLY A 140 -4.32 15.71 8.77
C GLY A 140 -5.18 14.60 9.36
N TYR A 141 -4.58 13.44 9.70
CA TYR A 141 -5.27 12.33 10.36
C TYR A 141 -4.74 12.16 11.79
N PRO A 142 -5.56 11.60 12.69
CA PRO A 142 -5.06 11.21 14.00
C PRO A 142 -3.98 10.14 13.87
N THR A 143 -3.00 10.16 14.77
CA THR A 143 -1.91 9.16 14.79
C THR A 143 -1.89 8.46 16.14
N GLY A 144 -1.30 7.24 16.15
CA GLY A 144 -1.19 6.46 17.37
C GLY A 144 -2.47 5.69 17.70
N SER A 145 -2.38 4.80 18.69
CA SER A 145 -3.49 3.94 19.08
C SER A 145 -4.65 4.73 19.70
N SER A 146 -4.34 5.83 20.37
CA SER A 146 -5.34 6.68 21.01
C SER A 146 -6.27 7.37 20.03
N ALA A 147 -5.92 7.36 18.76
CA ALA A 147 -6.69 8.04 17.72
C ALA A 147 -7.88 7.23 17.21
N SER A 148 -8.01 6.02 17.66
CA SER A 148 -9.08 5.13 17.20
C SER A 148 -10.44 5.45 17.79
#